data_7e9f597b7e6e7a23e3dd0e49f534ff80
#
_entry.id   7e9f597b7e6e7a23e3dd0e49f534ff80
#
_cell.length_a   1.000
_cell.length_b   1.000
_cell.length_c   1.000
_cell.angle_alpha   90.00
_cell.angle_beta   90.00
_cell.angle_gamma   90.00
#
_symmetry.space_group_name_H-M   'P 1'
#
loop_
_entity.id
_entity.type
_entity.pdbx_description
1 polymer ?
#
loop_
_entity_poly.entity_id
_entity_poly.type
_entity_poly.pdbx_seq_one_letter_code
_entity_poly.pdbx_strand_id
1 'polypeptide(L)'
;SQEHQGNRITFAVFSKRLNKYVGNISITFIEENYRNAEIGCVWYEKSAQRTEVNRESVFLLLKYLFDEMNYIRVQWRCDIENIPSKNAAEKMGFSYEGTFRNYAIFKGKVRHTSFFSIISSEWVEVKNKFENELLRKYKV
;
A
#
# COMPACT_ATOMS: atom_id res chain seq x y z
N SER A 1 -3.58 5.87 -16.77
CA SER A 1 -4.69 5.05 -17.23
C SER A 1 -4.57 3.63 -16.69
N GLN A 2 -5.68 2.93 -16.64
CA GLN A 2 -5.72 1.55 -16.13
C GLN A 2 -4.90 0.58 -16.98
N GLU A 3 -4.68 0.90 -18.23
CA GLU A 3 -3.92 0.08 -19.18
C GLU A 3 -2.44 -0.07 -18.78
N HIS A 4 -1.91 0.88 -18.00
CA HIS A 4 -0.51 0.85 -17.58
C HIS A 4 -0.30 0.24 -16.18
N GLN A 5 -1.36 -0.25 -15.54
CA GLN A 5 -1.28 -0.81 -14.19
C GLN A 5 -1.16 -2.34 -14.16
N GLY A 6 -1.08 -2.98 -15.34
CA GLY A 6 -1.04 -4.43 -15.42
C GLY A 6 -2.31 -5.09 -14.87
N ASN A 7 -2.19 -6.32 -14.40
CA ASN A 7 -3.27 -7.02 -13.73
C ASN A 7 -3.62 -6.31 -12.41
N ARG A 8 -4.91 -6.21 -12.13
CA ARG A 8 -5.40 -5.46 -10.98
C ARG A 8 -6.54 -6.19 -10.28
N ILE A 9 -6.49 -6.21 -8.95
CA ILE A 9 -7.59 -6.69 -8.10
C ILE A 9 -7.96 -5.56 -7.14
N THR A 10 -9.21 -5.13 -7.16
CA THR A 10 -9.70 -4.07 -6.29
C THR A 10 -10.56 -4.66 -5.18
N PHE A 11 -10.29 -4.24 -3.95
CA PHE A 11 -11.00 -4.65 -2.75
C PHE A 11 -11.80 -3.48 -2.19
N ALA A 12 -13.06 -3.74 -1.86
CA ALA A 12 -13.86 -2.80 -1.09
C ALA A 12 -13.44 -2.89 0.38
N VAL A 13 -13.27 -1.74 1.02
CA VAL A 13 -12.84 -1.67 2.42
C VAL A 13 -14.06 -1.35 3.29
N PHE A 14 -14.33 -2.24 4.24
CA PHE A 14 -15.41 -2.09 5.21
C PHE A 14 -14.83 -1.74 6.58
N SER A 15 -15.27 -0.63 7.16
CA SER A 15 -14.88 -0.24 8.52
C SER A 15 -15.87 -0.81 9.53
N LYS A 16 -15.39 -1.70 10.39
CA LYS A 16 -16.21 -2.25 11.47
C LYS A 16 -16.62 -1.17 12.47
N ARG A 17 -15.69 -0.24 12.74
CA ARG A 17 -15.95 0.87 13.67
C ARG A 17 -17.07 1.78 13.17
N LEU A 18 -17.07 2.11 11.88
CA LEU A 18 -18.09 2.97 11.26
C LEU A 18 -19.28 2.19 10.73
N ASN A 19 -19.18 0.86 10.69
CA ASN A 19 -20.21 -0.07 10.20
C ASN A 19 -20.68 0.26 8.77
N LYS A 20 -19.73 0.56 7.88
CA LYS A 20 -20.03 0.86 6.47
C LYS A 20 -18.79 0.67 5.59
N TYR A 21 -19.03 0.58 4.28
CA TYR A 21 -17.96 0.63 3.31
C TYR A 21 -17.41 2.06 3.22
N VAL A 22 -16.10 2.19 3.27
CA VAL A 22 -15.44 3.51 3.39
C VAL A 22 -14.45 3.81 2.26
N GLY A 23 -14.24 2.86 1.35
CA GLY A 23 -13.33 3.09 0.25
C GLY A 23 -12.91 1.83 -0.46
N ASN A 24 -11.79 1.92 -1.15
CA ASN A 24 -11.21 0.78 -1.85
C ASN A 24 -9.68 0.85 -1.84
N ILE A 25 -9.07 -0.31 -2.07
CA ILE A 25 -7.63 -0.48 -2.18
C ILE A 25 -7.39 -1.57 -3.22
N SER A 26 -6.31 -1.46 -3.97
CA SER A 26 -6.04 -2.40 -5.05
C SER A 26 -4.65 -3.02 -4.94
N ILE A 27 -4.55 -4.24 -5.42
CA ILE A 27 -3.28 -4.87 -5.78
C ILE A 27 -3.14 -4.69 -7.29
N THR A 28 -2.06 -4.06 -7.72
CA THR A 28 -1.79 -3.72 -9.12
C THR A 28 -0.45 -4.28 -9.55
N PHE A 29 -0.13 -4.21 -10.84
CA PHE A 29 1.14 -4.68 -11.39
C PHE A 29 1.50 -6.08 -10.90
N ILE A 30 0.51 -6.98 -10.92
CA ILE A 30 0.68 -8.36 -10.44
C ILE A 30 1.50 -9.14 -11.45
N GLU A 31 2.69 -9.57 -11.04
CA GLU A 31 3.60 -10.40 -11.83
C GLU A 31 3.80 -11.74 -11.13
N GLU A 32 2.91 -12.69 -11.43
CA GLU A 32 2.90 -13.99 -10.76
C GLU A 32 4.21 -14.76 -10.94
N ASN A 33 4.80 -14.68 -12.13
CA ASN A 33 6.05 -15.38 -12.41
C ASN A 33 7.23 -14.87 -11.60
N TYR A 34 7.22 -13.58 -11.26
CA TYR A 34 8.25 -12.96 -10.44
C TYR A 34 7.81 -12.77 -8.99
N ARG A 35 6.58 -13.10 -8.68
CA ARG A 35 5.96 -12.95 -7.34
C ARG A 35 6.14 -11.53 -6.79
N ASN A 36 5.82 -10.56 -7.64
CA ASN A 36 5.84 -9.13 -7.35
C ASN A 36 4.43 -8.55 -7.49
N ALA A 37 4.12 -7.55 -6.69
CA ALA A 37 2.89 -6.79 -6.83
C ALA A 37 3.06 -5.39 -6.25
N GLU A 38 2.10 -4.53 -6.52
CA GLU A 38 2.05 -3.19 -5.94
C GLU A 38 0.72 -3.00 -5.22
N ILE A 39 0.74 -2.33 -4.08
CA ILE A 39 -0.47 -1.87 -3.40
C ILE A 39 -0.67 -0.42 -3.78
N GLY A 40 -1.85 -0.10 -4.30
CA GLY A 40 -2.13 1.23 -4.79
C GLY A 40 -3.61 1.48 -5.07
N CYS A 41 -3.87 2.53 -5.83
CA CYS A 41 -5.23 2.96 -6.19
C CYS A 41 -6.14 3.04 -4.97
N VAL A 42 -5.63 3.69 -3.92
CA VAL A 42 -6.30 3.80 -2.63
C VAL A 42 -7.26 5.00 -2.66
N TRP A 43 -8.49 4.76 -2.24
CA TRP A 43 -9.45 5.83 -2.03
C TRP A 43 -10.27 5.56 -0.78
N TYR A 44 -10.40 6.56 0.08
CA TYR A 44 -11.25 6.50 1.27
C TYR A 44 -12.12 7.74 1.35
N GLU A 45 -13.36 7.56 1.81
CA GLU A 45 -14.21 8.69 2.14
C GLU A 45 -13.61 9.50 3.31
N LYS A 46 -14.03 10.74 3.43
CA LYS A 46 -13.43 11.69 4.38
C LYS A 46 -13.42 11.18 5.82
N SER A 47 -14.47 10.48 6.25
CA SER A 47 -14.61 9.95 7.62
C SER A 47 -13.54 8.90 7.97
N ALA A 48 -12.99 8.20 6.96
CA ALA A 48 -11.99 7.17 7.15
C ALA A 48 -10.56 7.68 6.91
N GLN A 49 -10.40 8.85 6.32
CA GLN A 49 -9.08 9.45 6.08
C GLN A 49 -8.39 9.79 7.41
N ARG A 50 -7.08 9.60 7.48
CA ARG A 50 -6.25 9.84 8.68
C ARG A 50 -6.65 8.98 9.87
N THR A 51 -7.32 7.85 9.61
CA THR A 51 -7.63 6.84 10.61
C THR A 51 -6.76 5.60 10.40
N GLU A 52 -6.97 4.59 11.23
CA GLU A 52 -6.30 3.29 11.11
C GLU A 52 -6.69 2.49 9.87
N VAL A 53 -7.73 2.91 9.15
CA VAL A 53 -8.31 2.14 8.04
C VAL A 53 -7.28 1.84 6.95
N ASN A 54 -6.51 2.82 6.50
CA ASN A 54 -5.50 2.60 5.47
C ASN A 54 -4.42 1.63 5.95
N ARG A 55 -3.92 1.84 7.14
CA ARG A 55 -2.85 1.03 7.71
C ARG A 55 -3.26 -0.43 7.86
N GLU A 56 -4.45 -0.67 8.41
CA GLU A 56 -4.98 -2.02 8.58
C GLU A 56 -5.29 -2.68 7.23
N SER A 57 -5.83 -1.93 6.27
CA SER A 57 -6.09 -2.43 4.93
C SER A 57 -4.80 -2.86 4.22
N VAL A 58 -3.77 -2.03 4.28
CA VAL A 58 -2.46 -2.36 3.71
C VAL A 58 -1.88 -3.59 4.40
N PHE A 59 -1.96 -3.67 5.73
CA PHE A 59 -1.47 -4.82 6.47
C PHE A 59 -2.14 -6.12 6.02
N LEU A 60 -3.47 -6.12 5.86
CA LEU A 60 -4.20 -7.31 5.40
C LEU A 60 -3.76 -7.74 4.00
N LEU A 61 -3.52 -6.81 3.08
CA LEU A 61 -3.03 -7.14 1.75
C LEU A 61 -1.59 -7.63 1.77
N LEU A 62 -0.73 -7.03 2.58
CA LEU A 62 0.65 -7.48 2.75
C LEU A 62 0.69 -8.91 3.30
N LYS A 63 -0.13 -9.19 4.30
CA LYS A 63 -0.25 -10.52 4.89
C LYS A 63 -0.70 -11.54 3.86
N TYR A 64 -1.70 -11.20 3.07
CA TYR A 64 -2.18 -12.06 1.99
C TYR A 64 -1.07 -12.35 0.97
N LEU A 65 -0.38 -11.32 0.50
CA LEU A 65 0.65 -11.47 -0.52
C LEU A 65 1.87 -12.24 -0.02
N PHE A 66 2.37 -11.95 1.17
CA PHE A 66 3.56 -12.61 1.70
C PHE A 66 3.26 -13.98 2.33
N ASP A 67 2.25 -14.06 3.19
CA ASP A 67 1.98 -15.31 3.94
C ASP A 67 1.20 -16.33 3.13
N GLU A 68 0.18 -15.89 2.36
CA GLU A 68 -0.67 -16.80 1.59
C GLU A 68 -0.11 -17.09 0.19
N MET A 69 0.32 -16.06 -0.51
CA MET A 69 0.75 -16.16 -1.91
C MET A 69 2.25 -16.33 -2.08
N ASN A 70 3.04 -16.22 -1.01
CA ASN A 70 4.50 -16.35 -1.02
C ASN A 70 5.19 -15.39 -1.99
N TYR A 71 4.69 -14.17 -2.08
CA TYR A 71 5.32 -13.14 -2.89
C TYR A 71 6.65 -12.72 -2.24
N ILE A 72 7.57 -12.24 -3.08
CA ILE A 72 8.92 -11.87 -2.62
C ILE A 72 9.12 -10.36 -2.55
N ARG A 73 8.23 -9.59 -3.18
CA ARG A 73 8.32 -8.13 -3.21
C ARG A 73 6.94 -7.52 -3.33
N VAL A 74 6.65 -6.53 -2.49
CA VAL A 74 5.45 -5.70 -2.60
C VAL A 74 5.89 -4.24 -2.63
N GLN A 75 5.42 -3.51 -3.62
CA GLN A 75 5.83 -2.16 -3.94
C GLN A 75 4.76 -1.14 -3.57
N TRP A 76 5.20 0.08 -3.32
CA TRP A 76 4.38 1.27 -3.13
C TRP A 76 5.01 2.40 -3.93
N ARG A 77 4.20 3.18 -4.63
CA ARG A 77 4.71 4.35 -5.35
C ARG A 77 3.87 5.58 -5.05
N CYS A 78 4.51 6.74 -5.14
CA CYS A 78 3.80 8.02 -5.04
C CYS A 78 4.59 9.12 -5.77
N ASP A 79 3.89 10.21 -6.08
CA ASP A 79 4.53 11.40 -6.59
C ASP A 79 5.52 11.93 -5.54
N ILE A 80 6.66 12.45 -6.01
CA ILE A 80 7.71 12.98 -5.12
C ILE A 80 7.17 14.09 -4.20
N GLU A 81 6.16 14.85 -4.65
CA GLU A 81 5.54 15.93 -3.88
C GLU A 81 4.48 15.45 -2.90
N ASN A 82 4.07 14.18 -3.00
CA ASN A 82 3.05 13.62 -2.10
C ASN A 82 3.68 13.18 -0.78
N ILE A 83 3.98 14.15 0.07
CA ILE A 83 4.63 13.92 1.37
C ILE A 83 3.80 13.01 2.29
N PRO A 84 2.45 13.17 2.40
CA PRO A 84 1.66 12.24 3.22
C PRO A 84 1.81 10.77 2.80
N SER A 85 1.82 10.48 1.50
CA SER A 85 1.98 9.12 0.99
C SER A 85 3.37 8.55 1.28
N LYS A 86 4.41 9.38 1.11
CA LYS A 86 5.79 8.99 1.46
C LYS A 86 5.90 8.63 2.94
N ASN A 87 5.38 9.50 3.80
CA ASN A 87 5.41 9.28 5.25
C ASN A 87 4.62 8.02 5.64
N ALA A 88 3.47 7.80 5.01
CA ALA A 88 2.66 6.61 5.26
C ALA A 88 3.44 5.34 4.89
N ALA A 89 4.09 5.32 3.72
CA ALA A 89 4.89 4.19 3.28
C ALA A 89 6.01 3.86 4.28
N GLU A 90 6.75 4.87 4.70
CA GLU A 90 7.85 4.69 5.66
C GLU A 90 7.36 4.18 7.02
N LYS A 91 6.25 4.72 7.51
CA LYS A 91 5.65 4.28 8.79
C LYS A 91 5.16 2.84 8.72
N MET A 92 4.72 2.38 7.55
CA MET A 92 4.27 1.02 7.35
C MET A 92 5.41 0.03 7.12
N GLY A 93 6.65 0.51 7.08
CA GLY A 93 7.82 -0.35 6.96
C GLY A 93 8.35 -0.50 5.54
N PHE A 94 7.82 0.24 4.57
CA PHE A 94 8.37 0.25 3.22
C PHE A 94 9.70 0.99 3.18
N SER A 95 10.67 0.43 2.50
CA SER A 95 11.98 1.05 2.30
C SER A 95 12.01 1.82 0.99
N TYR A 96 12.55 3.04 1.04
CA TYR A 96 12.72 3.88 -0.15
C TYR A 96 13.78 3.27 -1.07
N GLU A 97 13.44 3.17 -2.36
CA GLU A 97 14.35 2.61 -3.36
C GLU A 97 14.90 3.65 -4.33
N GLY A 98 14.16 4.69 -4.61
CA GLY A 98 14.61 5.73 -5.52
C GLY A 98 13.46 6.49 -6.14
N THR A 99 13.82 7.51 -6.94
CA THR A 99 12.86 8.33 -7.64
C THR A 99 13.16 8.27 -9.14
N PHE A 100 12.13 7.95 -9.93
CA PHE A 100 12.21 7.99 -11.38
C PHE A 100 11.84 9.40 -11.84
N ARG A 101 12.81 10.09 -12.44
CA ARG A 101 12.61 11.45 -12.96
C ARG A 101 11.82 11.39 -14.26
N ASN A 102 10.91 12.36 -14.45
CA ASN A 102 10.08 12.46 -15.66
C ASN A 102 9.35 11.15 -15.97
N TYR A 103 8.80 10.53 -14.93
CA TYR A 103 8.19 9.20 -15.05
C TYR A 103 6.79 9.22 -15.63
N ALA A 104 6.04 10.31 -15.42
CA ALA A 104 4.66 10.41 -15.86
C ALA A 104 4.30 11.85 -16.19
N ILE A 105 3.25 12.00 -17.01
CA ILE A 105 2.62 13.29 -17.27
C ILE A 105 1.18 13.18 -16.75
N PHE A 106 0.79 14.10 -15.87
CA PHE A 106 -0.55 14.13 -15.31
C PHE A 106 -1.07 15.56 -15.37
N LYS A 107 -2.21 15.75 -16.05
CA LYS A 107 -2.83 17.06 -16.28
C LYS A 107 -1.82 18.07 -16.87
N GLY A 108 -1.04 17.62 -17.86
CA GLY A 108 -0.04 18.44 -18.53
C GLY A 108 1.22 18.73 -17.73
N LYS A 109 1.33 18.23 -16.50
CA LYS A 109 2.50 18.44 -15.65
C LYS A 109 3.36 17.18 -15.58
N VAL A 110 4.66 17.35 -15.77
CA VAL A 110 5.64 16.27 -15.60
C VAL A 110 5.76 15.91 -14.12
N ARG A 111 5.75 14.60 -13.83
CA ARG A 111 5.83 14.08 -12.47
C ARG A 111 7.01 13.14 -12.30
N HIS A 112 7.66 13.26 -11.16
CA HIS A 112 8.68 12.34 -10.69
C HIS A 112 8.06 11.39 -9.69
N THR A 113 8.36 10.10 -9.81
CA THR A 113 7.71 9.07 -9.00
C THR A 113 8.72 8.40 -8.08
N SER A 114 8.41 8.38 -6.79
CA SER A 114 9.21 7.71 -5.77
C SER A 114 8.68 6.30 -5.54
N PHE A 115 9.60 5.34 -5.44
CA PHE A 115 9.30 3.92 -5.26
C PHE A 115 9.79 3.43 -3.92
N PHE A 116 8.96 2.62 -3.27
CA PHE A 116 9.21 1.99 -1.98
C PHE A 116 8.86 0.51 -2.09
N SER A 117 9.45 -0.32 -1.25
CA SER A 117 9.11 -1.74 -1.21
C SER A 117 9.30 -2.37 0.16
N ILE A 118 8.63 -3.51 0.34
CA ILE A 118 8.94 -4.49 1.38
C ILE A 118 9.30 -5.76 0.63
N ILE A 119 10.39 -6.41 1.02
CA ILE A 119 10.78 -7.71 0.46
C ILE A 119 10.52 -8.81 1.47
N SER A 120 10.45 -10.06 0.99
CA SER A 120 10.06 -11.20 1.82
C SER A 120 10.94 -11.39 3.06
N SER A 121 12.24 -11.10 2.96
CA SER A 121 13.15 -11.20 4.11
C SER A 121 12.90 -10.15 5.19
N GLU A 122 12.22 -9.06 4.86
CA GLU A 122 11.87 -7.99 5.81
C GLU A 122 10.48 -8.18 6.42
N TRP A 123 9.65 -9.04 5.81
CA TRP A 123 8.25 -9.14 6.16
C TRP A 123 8.00 -9.56 7.62
N VAL A 124 8.78 -10.48 8.15
CA VAL A 124 8.61 -10.97 9.53
C VAL A 124 8.69 -9.81 10.52
N GLU A 125 9.69 -8.95 10.37
CA GLU A 125 9.89 -7.79 11.24
C GLU A 125 8.78 -6.76 11.07
N VAL A 126 8.41 -6.46 9.82
CA VAL A 126 7.32 -5.54 9.50
C VAL A 126 6.00 -6.05 10.08
N LYS A 127 5.70 -7.33 9.89
CA LYS A 127 4.51 -7.97 10.42
C LYS A 127 4.43 -7.88 11.94
N ASN A 128 5.53 -8.18 12.62
CA ASN A 128 5.59 -8.10 14.08
C ASN A 128 5.33 -6.68 14.60
N LYS A 129 5.86 -5.69 13.92
CA LYS A 129 5.62 -4.29 14.27
C LYS A 129 4.16 -3.90 14.12
N PHE A 130 3.52 -4.29 13.01
CA PHE A 130 2.10 -4.05 12.79
C PHE A 130 1.24 -4.73 13.87
N GLU A 131 1.50 -6.00 14.14
CA GLU A 131 0.74 -6.77 15.12
C GLU A 131 0.88 -6.20 16.52
N ASN A 132 2.07 -5.79 16.92
CA ASN A 132 2.30 -5.16 18.22
C ASN A 132 1.56 -3.83 18.36
N GLU A 133 1.52 -3.03 17.32
CA GLU A 133 0.77 -1.77 17.32
C GLU A 133 -0.74 -2.01 17.39
N LEU A 134 -1.26 -2.99 16.68
CA LEU A 134 -2.68 -3.37 16.74
C LEU A 134 -3.05 -3.88 18.14
N LEU A 135 -2.20 -4.71 18.74
CA LEU A 135 -2.42 -5.20 20.10
C LEU A 135 -2.47 -4.06 21.12
N ARG A 136 -1.60 -3.08 21.01
CA ARG A 136 -1.62 -1.91 21.88
C ARG A 136 -2.90 -1.10 21.74
N LYS A 137 -3.36 -0.94 20.50
CA LYS A 137 -4.56 -0.15 20.18
C LYS A 137 -5.83 -0.77 20.72
N TYR A 138 -5.96 -2.11 20.63
CA TYR A 138 -7.16 -2.82 21.04
C TYR A 138 -7.04 -3.47 22.42
N LYS A 139 -5.96 -3.22 23.13
CA LYS A 139 -5.79 -3.70 24.50
C LYS A 139 -6.54 -2.78 25.45
N VAL A 140 -7.55 -3.32 26.04
CA VAL A 140 -8.34 -2.62 27.07
C VAL A 140 -7.67 -2.82 28.41
#